data_78d737c814738488566a8fe967bc68c7
#
_entry.id   78d737c814738488566a8fe967bc68c7
#
_cell.length_a   1.000
_cell.length_b   1.000
_cell.length_c   1.000
_cell.angle_alpha   90.00
_cell.angle_beta   90.00
_cell.angle_gamma   90.00
#
_symmetry.space_group_name_H-M   'P 1'
#
loop_
_entity.id
_entity.type
_entity.pdbx_description
1 polymer ?
#
loop_
_entity_poly.entity_id
_entity_poly.type
_entity_poly.pdbx_seq_one_letter_code
_entity_poly.pdbx_strand_id
1 'polypeptide(L)'
;MIDPNYADFINGQKFKTHASYMTVSEDEPAEAIMHEIAEKMRKIDRGRGVIIITDQSIIPKHSSLISKHFSGKYTIVEDMTIQKIVSIAEHVESLGATIQSSNAFDSLTTEQVTAETSVETPAQELLQNIQEKLLSESLVFLNPEKACQALFHVLLNILQDLSIPYSDDLLIKFIFHTSFALERCIRKEPFVYPKARILIKQHATLFNVLEKNFEIITELFSVQIPASEMGYVIEIFLPYYQQNEES
;
A
#
# COMPACT_ATOMS: atom_id res chain seq x y z
N MET A 1 1.47 -6.44 6.97
CA MET A 1 2.70 -5.79 6.43
C MET A 1 2.29 -4.39 6.00
N ILE A 2 2.87 -3.35 6.58
CA ILE A 2 2.63 -1.98 6.09
C ILE A 2 3.53 -1.78 4.88
N ASP A 3 2.92 -1.52 3.75
CA ASP A 3 3.61 -1.30 2.49
C ASP A 3 4.40 0.00 2.51
N PRO A 4 5.70 0.00 2.14
CA PRO A 4 6.48 1.22 2.01
C PRO A 4 5.86 2.25 1.06
N ASN A 5 5.12 1.81 0.04
CA ASN A 5 4.48 2.70 -0.92
C ASN A 5 3.42 3.60 -0.28
N TYR A 6 2.72 3.15 0.76
CA TYR A 6 1.78 4.01 1.48
C TYR A 6 2.48 5.14 2.23
N ALA A 7 3.66 4.86 2.82
CA ALA A 7 4.44 5.89 3.45
C ALA A 7 5.00 6.88 2.41
N ASP A 8 5.50 6.37 1.29
CA ASP A 8 5.98 7.19 0.17
C ASP A 8 4.85 8.04 -0.42
N PHE A 9 3.66 7.47 -0.59
CA PHE A 9 2.47 8.20 -1.03
C PHE A 9 2.14 9.35 -0.08
N ILE A 10 1.99 9.10 1.23
CA ILE A 10 1.65 10.14 2.20
C ILE A 10 2.74 11.23 2.26
N ASN A 11 4.02 10.84 2.23
CA ASN A 11 5.13 11.78 2.26
C ASN A 11 5.29 12.57 0.95
N GLY A 12 4.88 12.00 -0.20
CA GLY A 12 4.87 12.64 -1.51
C GLY A 12 3.74 13.66 -1.67
N GLN A 13 2.63 13.47 -0.97
CA GLN A 13 1.55 14.46 -0.90
C GLN A 13 1.98 15.65 -0.04
N LYS A 14 1.38 16.82 -0.28
CA LYS A 14 1.62 18.04 0.52
C LYS A 14 1.00 17.98 1.93
N PHE A 15 0.82 16.79 2.47
CA PHE A 15 0.34 16.63 3.84
C PHE A 15 1.42 17.05 4.85
N LYS A 16 0.99 17.75 5.91
CA LYS A 16 1.85 18.06 7.06
C LYS A 16 2.09 16.85 7.97
N THR A 17 1.52 15.72 7.60
CA THR A 17 1.63 14.45 8.29
C THR A 17 2.86 13.70 7.80
N HIS A 18 3.63 13.14 8.72
CA HIS A 18 4.79 12.31 8.39
C HIS A 18 4.43 10.84 8.54
N ALA A 19 4.60 10.06 7.48
CA ALA A 19 4.36 8.63 7.47
C ALA A 19 5.67 7.84 7.51
N SER A 20 5.62 6.68 8.14
CA SER A 20 6.69 5.69 8.14
C SER A 20 6.10 4.29 8.13
N TYR A 21 6.82 3.35 7.56
CA TYR A 21 6.38 1.95 7.47
C TYR A 21 7.27 1.03 8.29
N MET A 22 6.74 -0.15 8.58
CA MET A 22 7.45 -1.23 9.24
C MET A 22 6.92 -2.58 8.73
N THR A 23 7.82 -3.49 8.43
CA THR A 23 7.48 -4.88 8.15
C THR A 23 7.58 -5.69 9.42
N VAL A 24 6.58 -6.52 9.69
CA VAL A 24 6.50 -7.40 10.85
C VAL A 24 6.61 -8.84 10.38
N SER A 25 7.44 -9.64 11.03
CA SER A 25 7.51 -11.08 10.79
C SER A 25 6.60 -11.80 11.79
N GLU A 26 5.76 -12.72 11.30
CA GLU A 26 4.90 -13.55 12.15
C GLU A 26 5.70 -14.51 13.04
N ASP A 27 6.96 -14.79 12.68
CA ASP A 27 7.87 -15.65 13.44
C ASP A 27 8.49 -14.97 14.67
N GLU A 28 8.31 -13.64 14.79
CA GLU A 28 8.87 -12.87 15.92
C GLU A 28 7.93 -12.88 17.13
N PRO A 29 8.47 -12.89 18.37
CA PRO A 29 7.67 -12.77 19.56
C PRO A 29 6.88 -11.45 19.56
N ALA A 30 5.58 -11.51 19.92
CA ALA A 30 4.71 -10.33 19.98
C ALA A 30 5.30 -9.17 20.79
N GLU A 31 6.02 -9.46 21.88
CA GLU A 31 6.65 -8.43 22.70
C GLU A 31 7.78 -7.70 21.97
N ALA A 32 8.57 -8.40 21.14
CA ALA A 32 9.62 -7.80 20.32
C ALA A 32 9.00 -6.90 19.24
N ILE A 33 7.95 -7.36 18.56
CA ILE A 33 7.22 -6.59 17.55
C ILE A 33 6.64 -5.31 18.17
N MET A 34 5.97 -5.42 19.33
CA MET A 34 5.35 -4.26 19.97
C MET A 34 6.39 -3.27 20.49
N HIS A 35 7.55 -3.74 20.92
CA HIS A 35 8.67 -2.90 21.29
C HIS A 35 9.21 -2.11 20.09
N GLU A 36 9.41 -2.77 18.96
CA GLU A 36 9.89 -2.12 17.74
C GLU A 36 8.88 -1.09 17.20
N ILE A 37 7.58 -1.42 17.23
CA ILE A 37 6.51 -0.46 16.91
C ILE A 37 6.62 0.77 17.80
N ALA A 38 6.73 0.60 19.12
CA ALA A 38 6.83 1.70 20.06
C ALA A 38 8.08 2.56 19.85
N GLU A 39 9.23 1.94 19.49
CA GLU A 39 10.45 2.67 19.11
C GLU A 39 10.22 3.54 17.87
N LYS A 40 9.55 3.00 16.86
CA LYS A 40 9.23 3.73 15.63
C LYS A 40 8.24 4.86 15.91
N MET A 41 7.22 4.62 16.73
CA MET A 41 6.27 5.63 17.16
C MET A 41 6.97 6.81 17.85
N ARG A 42 7.93 6.56 18.75
CA ARG A 42 8.72 7.63 19.40
C ARG A 42 9.49 8.49 18.40
N LYS A 43 9.96 7.90 17.30
CA LYS A 43 10.72 8.63 16.27
C LYS A 43 9.82 9.53 15.42
N ILE A 44 8.57 9.13 15.17
CA ILE A 44 7.66 9.87 14.30
C ILE A 44 6.71 10.80 15.06
N ASP A 45 6.43 10.52 16.33
CA ASP A 45 5.52 11.36 17.13
C ASP A 45 6.10 12.78 17.32
N ARG A 46 5.31 13.75 16.92
CA ARG A 46 5.57 15.19 17.11
C ARG A 46 4.72 15.79 18.22
N GLY A 47 4.25 14.96 19.17
CA GLY A 47 3.40 15.38 20.29
C GLY A 47 1.91 15.46 19.96
N ARG A 48 1.50 15.04 18.74
CA ARG A 48 0.10 14.99 18.33
C ARG A 48 -0.52 13.59 18.44
N GLY A 49 0.30 12.58 18.68
CA GLY A 49 -0.08 11.18 18.69
C GLY A 49 0.23 10.48 17.36
N VAL A 50 0.03 9.16 17.35
CA VAL A 50 0.38 8.29 16.22
C VAL A 50 -0.83 7.46 15.82
N ILE A 51 -1.09 7.36 14.52
CA ILE A 51 -2.07 6.44 13.95
C ILE A 51 -1.29 5.25 13.39
N ILE A 52 -1.60 4.05 13.87
CA ILE A 52 -1.07 2.79 13.37
C ILE A 52 -2.12 2.22 12.43
N ILE A 53 -1.78 2.03 11.15
CA ILE A 53 -2.65 1.39 10.18
C ILE A 53 -2.05 0.02 9.89
N THR A 54 -2.82 -1.05 10.04
CA THR A 54 -2.34 -2.41 9.96
C THR A 54 -3.37 -3.38 9.39
N ASP A 55 -2.89 -4.37 8.66
CA ASP A 55 -3.62 -5.58 8.27
C ASP A 55 -3.24 -6.79 9.16
N GLN A 56 -2.31 -6.61 10.08
CA GLN A 56 -1.78 -7.67 10.94
C GLN A 56 -2.56 -7.78 12.23
N SER A 57 -3.31 -8.86 12.39
CA SER A 57 -4.15 -9.12 13.59
C SER A 57 -3.35 -9.23 14.90
N ILE A 58 -2.04 -9.46 14.83
CA ILE A 58 -1.16 -9.50 16.00
C ILE A 58 -1.07 -8.14 16.71
N ILE A 59 -1.15 -7.05 15.95
CA ILE A 59 -0.99 -5.69 16.50
C ILE A 59 -2.18 -5.31 17.38
N PRO A 60 -3.45 -5.37 16.92
CA PRO A 60 -4.59 -5.10 17.80
C PRO A 60 -4.67 -6.05 19.00
N LYS A 61 -4.41 -7.35 18.80
CA LYS A 61 -4.44 -8.37 19.87
C LYS A 61 -3.45 -8.09 21.00
N HIS A 62 -2.30 -7.51 20.69
CA HIS A 62 -1.23 -7.24 21.66
C HIS A 62 -0.99 -5.75 21.91
N SER A 63 -1.95 -4.89 21.57
CA SER A 63 -1.85 -3.44 21.67
C SER A 63 -1.50 -2.93 23.10
N SER A 64 -1.94 -3.66 24.14
CA SER A 64 -1.58 -3.35 25.52
C SER A 64 -0.07 -3.37 25.79
N LEU A 65 0.71 -4.12 24.99
CA LEU A 65 2.16 -4.13 25.12
C LEU A 65 2.79 -2.85 24.53
N ILE A 66 2.16 -2.21 23.55
CA ILE A 66 2.62 -0.91 23.04
C ILE A 66 2.60 0.13 24.16
N SER A 67 1.53 0.16 24.97
CA SER A 67 1.39 1.11 26.08
C SER A 67 2.45 0.95 27.18
N LYS A 68 3.12 -0.21 27.27
CA LYS A 68 4.27 -0.39 28.18
C LYS A 68 5.51 0.36 27.70
N HIS A 69 5.64 0.59 26.41
CA HIS A 69 6.84 1.14 25.79
C HIS A 69 6.62 2.52 25.16
N PHE A 70 5.37 2.97 24.99
CA PHE A 70 5.02 4.26 24.42
C PHE A 70 3.95 4.94 25.26
N SER A 71 4.26 6.13 25.78
CA SER A 71 3.38 6.91 26.64
C SER A 71 2.56 7.98 25.91
N GLY A 72 2.77 8.15 24.60
CA GLY A 72 2.02 9.09 23.78
C GLY A 72 0.62 8.56 23.43
N LYS A 73 -0.22 9.43 22.85
CA LYS A 73 -1.52 9.01 22.30
C LYS A 73 -1.32 8.21 21.02
N TYR A 74 -2.09 7.14 20.86
CA TYR A 74 -2.14 6.40 19.58
C TYR A 74 -3.50 5.77 19.38
N THR A 75 -3.80 5.50 18.10
CA THR A 75 -4.95 4.68 17.71
C THR A 75 -4.49 3.63 16.70
N ILE A 76 -5.21 2.50 16.64
CA ILE A 76 -4.95 1.41 15.70
C ILE A 76 -6.15 1.34 14.76
N VAL A 77 -5.87 1.34 13.48
CA VAL A 77 -6.85 1.19 12.41
C VAL A 77 -6.55 -0.11 11.69
N GLU A 78 -7.51 -1.01 11.74
CA GLU A 78 -7.50 -2.28 11.01
C GLU A 78 -8.06 -2.06 9.60
N ASP A 79 -7.94 -3.09 8.73
CA ASP A 79 -8.39 -3.05 7.34
C ASP A 79 -7.72 -1.94 6.52
N MET A 80 -6.45 -2.15 6.22
CA MET A 80 -5.64 -1.22 5.46
C MET A 80 -6.05 -1.21 3.97
N THR A 81 -6.95 -0.29 3.61
CA THR A 81 -7.25 0.03 2.22
C THR A 81 -6.69 1.39 1.83
N ILE A 82 -6.40 1.58 0.54
CA ILE A 82 -5.90 2.87 0.03
C ILE A 82 -6.89 3.98 0.35
N GLN A 83 -8.17 3.75 0.12
CA GLN A 83 -9.23 4.72 0.40
C GLN A 83 -9.23 5.13 1.87
N LYS A 84 -9.08 4.16 2.79
CA LYS A 84 -9.05 4.43 4.23
C LYS A 84 -7.80 5.21 4.64
N ILE A 85 -6.63 4.90 4.05
CA ILE A 85 -5.38 5.62 4.29
C ILE A 85 -5.49 7.06 3.82
N VAL A 86 -6.00 7.30 2.60
CA VAL A 86 -6.20 8.64 2.04
C VAL A 86 -7.18 9.43 2.91
N SER A 87 -8.34 8.85 3.24
CA SER A 87 -9.34 9.47 4.12
C SER A 87 -8.76 9.86 5.49
N ILE A 88 -7.94 8.99 6.09
CA ILE A 88 -7.25 9.29 7.35
C ILE A 88 -6.27 10.45 7.16
N ALA A 89 -5.46 10.44 6.10
CA ALA A 89 -4.48 11.48 5.83
C ALA A 89 -5.15 12.85 5.61
N GLU A 90 -6.23 12.91 4.81
CA GLU A 90 -7.03 14.11 4.58
C GLU A 90 -7.70 14.61 5.88
N HIS A 91 -8.23 13.69 6.69
CA HIS A 91 -8.84 14.04 7.96
C HIS A 91 -7.82 14.61 8.95
N VAL A 92 -6.65 13.98 9.08
CA VAL A 92 -5.55 14.49 9.93
C VAL A 92 -5.07 15.86 9.45
N GLU A 93 -5.04 16.12 8.15
CA GLU A 93 -4.69 17.41 7.58
C GLU A 93 -5.74 18.48 7.93
N SER A 94 -7.03 18.15 7.77
CA SER A 94 -8.13 19.05 8.13
C SER A 94 -8.15 19.40 9.61
N LEU A 95 -7.84 18.43 10.47
CA LEU A 95 -7.69 18.64 11.92
C LEU A 95 -6.45 19.48 12.25
N GLY A 96 -5.36 19.35 11.50
CA GLY A 96 -4.15 20.19 11.64
C GLY A 96 -4.42 21.68 11.43
N ALA A 97 -5.49 22.03 10.70
CA ALA A 97 -5.95 23.39 10.53
C ALA A 97 -6.84 23.90 11.69
N THR A 98 -7.37 23.00 12.52
CA THR A 98 -8.44 23.35 13.49
C THR A 98 -8.14 22.95 14.95
N ILE A 99 -7.01 22.27 15.26
CA ILE A 99 -6.83 21.67 16.60
C ILE A 99 -6.50 22.71 17.68
N GLN A 100 -7.55 23.08 18.40
CA GLN A 100 -7.50 23.44 19.82
C GLN A 100 -8.40 22.53 20.70
N SER A 101 -8.92 21.40 20.24
CA SER A 101 -9.79 20.55 21.06
C SER A 101 -9.45 19.06 20.99
N SER A 102 -9.51 18.43 22.18
CA SER A 102 -9.04 17.09 22.52
C SER A 102 -9.86 15.90 21.99
N ASN A 103 -10.87 16.08 21.17
CA ASN A 103 -11.85 15.04 20.82
C ASN A 103 -11.74 14.51 19.37
N ALA A 104 -10.68 14.87 18.66
CA ALA A 104 -10.54 14.54 17.24
C ALA A 104 -10.18 13.08 16.96
N PHE A 105 -9.67 12.34 17.94
CA PHE A 105 -9.29 10.94 17.80
C PHE A 105 -10.47 9.96 17.87
N ASP A 106 -11.55 10.33 18.57
CA ASP A 106 -12.70 9.43 18.76
C ASP A 106 -13.64 9.39 17.54
N SER A 107 -13.51 10.35 16.61
CA SER A 107 -14.38 10.44 15.42
C SER A 107 -13.92 9.60 14.23
N LEU A 108 -12.75 8.97 14.28
CA LEU A 108 -12.20 8.18 13.17
C LEU A 108 -12.86 6.79 12.99
N THR A 109 -13.77 6.40 13.88
CA THR A 109 -14.30 5.02 13.92
C THR A 109 -15.59 4.81 13.12
N THR A 110 -16.24 5.85 12.59
CA THR A 110 -17.53 5.65 11.92
C THR A 110 -17.85 6.76 10.91
N GLU A 111 -17.64 6.52 9.62
CA GLU A 111 -18.52 7.11 8.59
C GLU A 111 -18.36 6.37 7.24
N GLN A 112 -19.51 6.01 6.68
CA GLN A 112 -19.69 5.40 5.37
C GLN A 112 -19.60 6.46 4.26
N VAL A 113 -18.85 6.18 3.21
CA VAL A 113 -18.84 7.01 2.00
C VAL A 113 -19.77 6.38 0.96
N THR A 114 -20.81 7.10 0.60
CA THR A 114 -21.70 6.77 -0.53
C THR A 114 -21.27 7.56 -1.77
N ALA A 115 -21.13 6.85 -2.90
CA ALA A 115 -20.80 7.42 -4.20
C ALA A 115 -22.05 7.54 -5.08
N GLU A 116 -22.15 8.58 -5.86
CA GLU A 116 -23.14 8.74 -6.93
C GLU A 116 -22.47 8.80 -8.34
N THR A 117 -23.19 8.35 -9.33
CA THR A 117 -22.86 7.69 -10.58
C THR A 117 -22.83 8.58 -11.82
N SER A 118 -21.93 8.30 -12.77
CA SER A 118 -22.11 8.55 -14.22
C SER A 118 -21.40 7.48 -15.07
N VAL A 119 -21.94 7.22 -16.26
CA VAL A 119 -21.76 5.99 -17.04
C VAL A 119 -20.46 5.99 -17.86
N GLU A 120 -19.35 5.63 -17.23
CA GLU A 120 -18.18 5.02 -17.83
C GLU A 120 -18.03 3.61 -17.26
N THR A 121 -17.34 2.71 -17.96
CA THR A 121 -17.14 1.34 -17.43
C THR A 121 -16.53 1.46 -16.02
N PRO A 122 -17.05 0.79 -14.99
CA PRO A 122 -16.61 0.98 -13.59
C PRO A 122 -15.09 0.90 -13.40
N ALA A 123 -14.42 0.06 -14.19
CA ALA A 123 -12.96 -0.07 -14.16
C ALA A 123 -12.22 1.17 -14.69
N GLN A 124 -12.77 1.86 -15.69
CA GLN A 124 -12.16 3.09 -16.26
C GLN A 124 -12.31 4.27 -15.32
N GLU A 125 -13.47 4.42 -14.70
CA GLU A 125 -13.70 5.44 -13.68
C GLU A 125 -12.78 5.23 -12.47
N LEU A 126 -12.62 3.98 -12.02
CA LEU A 126 -11.72 3.63 -10.94
C LEU A 126 -10.25 3.93 -11.32
N LEU A 127 -9.83 3.60 -12.52
CA LEU A 127 -8.48 3.87 -13.02
C LEU A 127 -8.20 5.38 -13.07
N GLN A 128 -9.15 6.18 -13.53
CA GLN A 128 -9.06 7.63 -13.56
C GLN A 128 -8.96 8.22 -12.13
N ASN A 129 -9.75 7.70 -11.19
CA ASN A 129 -9.66 8.11 -9.80
C ASN A 129 -8.29 7.78 -9.18
N ILE A 130 -7.72 6.61 -9.47
CA ILE A 130 -6.36 6.23 -9.03
C ILE A 130 -5.35 7.22 -9.62
N GLN A 131 -5.42 7.48 -10.92
CA GLN A 131 -4.52 8.39 -11.60
C GLN A 131 -4.57 9.80 -11.01
N GLU A 132 -5.77 10.39 -10.91
CA GLU A 132 -5.95 11.78 -10.51
C GLU A 132 -5.72 12.01 -9.02
N LYS A 133 -6.25 11.12 -8.16
CA LYS A 133 -6.24 11.34 -6.72
C LYS A 133 -5.06 10.72 -6.00
N LEU A 134 -4.49 9.62 -6.55
CA LEU A 134 -3.44 8.89 -5.86
C LEU A 134 -2.05 9.09 -6.49
N LEU A 135 -1.95 9.17 -7.81
CA LEU A 135 -0.67 9.13 -8.48
C LEU A 135 -0.18 10.49 -8.99
N SER A 136 -1.10 11.38 -9.43
CA SER A 136 -0.73 12.63 -10.10
C SER A 136 0.15 13.57 -9.25
N GLU A 137 -0.04 13.59 -7.94
CA GLU A 137 0.74 14.42 -7.02
C GLU A 137 1.93 13.69 -6.40
N SER A 138 1.98 12.35 -6.52
CA SER A 138 2.96 11.50 -5.83
C SER A 138 4.10 11.05 -6.73
N LEU A 139 3.84 10.87 -8.03
CA LEU A 139 4.86 10.47 -9.00
C LEU A 139 5.54 11.70 -9.59
N VAL A 140 6.88 11.71 -9.58
CA VAL A 140 7.69 12.83 -10.02
C VAL A 140 8.32 12.56 -11.37
N PHE A 141 8.82 11.35 -11.60
CA PHE A 141 9.53 10.96 -12.80
C PHE A 141 8.68 10.10 -13.75
N LEU A 142 7.67 9.43 -13.21
CA LEU A 142 6.77 8.58 -13.97
C LEU A 142 5.51 9.37 -14.34
N ASN A 143 5.14 9.37 -15.64
CA ASN A 143 3.88 9.97 -16.07
C ASN A 143 2.70 9.11 -15.57
N PRO A 144 1.81 9.63 -14.71
CA PRO A 144 0.75 8.83 -14.08
C PRO A 144 -0.23 8.21 -15.09
N GLU A 145 -0.60 8.96 -16.13
CA GLU A 145 -1.54 8.50 -17.15
C GLU A 145 -0.97 7.33 -17.94
N LYS A 146 0.27 7.48 -18.45
CA LYS A 146 0.95 6.40 -19.19
C LYS A 146 1.18 5.18 -18.32
N ALA A 147 1.54 5.38 -17.06
CA ALA A 147 1.73 4.28 -16.11
C ALA A 147 0.43 3.53 -15.86
N CYS A 148 -0.66 4.23 -15.55
CA CYS A 148 -1.97 3.62 -15.32
C CYS A 148 -2.44 2.81 -16.52
N GLN A 149 -2.35 3.38 -17.73
CA GLN A 149 -2.79 2.69 -18.95
C GLN A 149 -1.95 1.43 -19.22
N ALA A 150 -0.62 1.54 -19.17
CA ALA A 150 0.28 0.41 -19.42
C ALA A 150 0.09 -0.70 -18.38
N LEU A 151 0.05 -0.34 -17.10
CA LEU A 151 -0.14 -1.29 -16.01
C LEU A 151 -1.52 -1.95 -16.03
N PHE A 152 -2.56 -1.22 -16.41
CA PHE A 152 -3.89 -1.80 -16.58
C PHE A 152 -3.90 -2.89 -17.66
N HIS A 153 -3.26 -2.65 -18.80
CA HIS A 153 -3.11 -3.67 -19.84
C HIS A 153 -2.33 -4.88 -19.35
N VAL A 154 -1.23 -4.66 -18.64
CA VAL A 154 -0.43 -5.74 -18.03
C VAL A 154 -1.26 -6.55 -17.04
N LEU A 155 -2.05 -5.88 -16.18
CA LEU A 155 -2.93 -6.57 -15.25
C LEU A 155 -3.93 -7.47 -15.98
N LEU A 156 -4.61 -6.96 -17.02
CA LEU A 156 -5.59 -7.74 -17.76
C LEU A 156 -4.96 -8.99 -18.40
N ASN A 157 -3.74 -8.88 -18.96
CA ASN A 157 -3.01 -10.00 -19.53
C ASN A 157 -2.64 -11.03 -18.44
N ILE A 158 -2.16 -10.58 -17.28
CA ILE A 158 -1.84 -11.45 -16.14
C ILE A 158 -3.09 -12.19 -15.65
N LEU A 159 -4.22 -11.50 -15.50
CA LEU A 159 -5.48 -12.11 -15.09
C LEU A 159 -5.93 -13.18 -16.08
N GLN A 160 -5.77 -12.92 -17.38
CA GLN A 160 -6.08 -13.88 -18.44
C GLN A 160 -5.13 -15.09 -18.39
N ASP A 161 -3.80 -14.86 -18.32
CA ASP A 161 -2.79 -15.92 -18.29
C ASP A 161 -2.94 -16.85 -17.07
N LEU A 162 -3.37 -16.29 -15.94
CA LEU A 162 -3.57 -17.02 -14.67
C LEU A 162 -5.01 -17.46 -14.42
N SER A 163 -5.95 -17.11 -15.32
CA SER A 163 -7.38 -17.34 -15.13
C SER A 163 -7.96 -16.75 -13.83
N ILE A 164 -7.38 -15.66 -13.32
CA ILE A 164 -7.85 -14.97 -12.13
C ILE A 164 -9.01 -14.04 -12.49
N PRO A 165 -10.16 -14.08 -11.80
CA PRO A 165 -11.24 -13.14 -12.04
C PRO A 165 -10.83 -11.70 -11.70
N TYR A 166 -11.33 -10.74 -12.48
CA TYR A 166 -11.12 -9.33 -12.21
C TYR A 166 -11.73 -8.92 -10.85
N SER A 167 -11.00 -8.08 -10.11
CA SER A 167 -11.54 -7.41 -8.93
C SER A 167 -10.97 -5.99 -8.80
N ASP A 168 -11.78 -5.07 -8.32
CA ASP A 168 -11.39 -3.68 -8.10
C ASP A 168 -10.28 -3.57 -7.05
N ASP A 169 -10.32 -4.41 -6.01
CA ASP A 169 -9.30 -4.46 -4.97
C ASP A 169 -7.93 -4.84 -5.54
N LEU A 170 -7.87 -5.85 -6.41
CA LEU A 170 -6.62 -6.24 -7.07
C LEU A 170 -6.14 -5.14 -8.04
N LEU A 171 -7.05 -4.51 -8.80
CA LEU A 171 -6.71 -3.39 -9.68
C LEU A 171 -6.04 -2.26 -8.88
N ILE A 172 -6.68 -1.81 -7.80
CA ILE A 172 -6.17 -0.71 -6.97
C ILE A 172 -4.78 -1.06 -6.42
N LYS A 173 -4.66 -2.23 -5.79
CA LYS A 173 -3.39 -2.69 -5.22
C LYS A 173 -2.29 -2.78 -6.27
N PHE A 174 -2.58 -3.42 -7.40
CA PHE A 174 -1.61 -3.62 -8.46
C PHE A 174 -1.13 -2.30 -9.07
N ILE A 175 -2.05 -1.42 -9.51
CA ILE A 175 -1.69 -0.14 -10.13
C ILE A 175 -0.91 0.73 -9.16
N PHE A 176 -1.41 0.88 -7.93
CA PHE A 176 -0.77 1.71 -6.92
C PHE A 176 0.66 1.22 -6.63
N HIS A 177 0.80 -0.01 -6.21
CA HIS A 177 2.10 -0.54 -5.79
C HIS A 177 3.12 -0.60 -6.93
N THR A 178 2.67 -0.99 -8.13
CA THR A 178 3.56 -1.11 -9.27
C THR A 178 3.99 0.25 -9.81
N SER A 179 3.12 1.25 -9.78
CA SER A 179 3.51 2.63 -10.14
C SER A 179 4.62 3.17 -9.26
N PHE A 180 4.52 2.98 -7.94
CA PHE A 180 5.60 3.38 -7.02
C PHE A 180 6.86 2.53 -7.17
N ALA A 181 6.72 1.22 -7.46
CA ALA A 181 7.87 0.38 -7.77
C ALA A 181 8.63 0.89 -9.00
N LEU A 182 7.90 1.27 -10.06
CA LEU A 182 8.49 1.87 -11.27
C LEU A 182 9.18 3.21 -10.96
N GLU A 183 8.54 4.08 -10.18
CA GLU A 183 9.14 5.35 -9.75
C GLU A 183 10.46 5.11 -9.00
N ARG A 184 10.51 4.14 -8.06
CA ARG A 184 11.75 3.76 -7.37
C ARG A 184 12.80 3.18 -8.32
N CYS A 185 12.41 2.37 -9.29
CA CYS A 185 13.32 1.83 -10.29
C CYS A 185 13.93 2.94 -11.16
N ILE A 186 13.14 3.93 -11.58
CA ILE A 186 13.63 5.12 -12.31
C ILE A 186 14.64 5.90 -11.45
N ARG A 187 14.36 6.08 -10.18
CA ARG A 187 15.24 6.77 -9.21
C ARG A 187 16.46 5.95 -8.82
N LYS A 188 16.51 4.67 -9.20
CA LYS A 188 17.56 3.70 -8.79
C LYS A 188 17.60 3.44 -7.28
N GLU A 189 16.46 3.51 -6.64
CA GLU A 189 16.23 3.28 -5.20
C GLU A 189 15.22 2.15 -4.98
N PRO A 190 15.44 0.93 -5.54
CA PRO A 190 14.47 -0.15 -5.44
C PRO A 190 14.30 -0.59 -3.98
N PHE A 191 13.10 -1.01 -3.67
CA PHE A 191 12.79 -1.56 -2.35
C PHE A 191 13.51 -2.89 -2.11
N VAL A 192 14.06 -3.05 -0.92
CA VAL A 192 14.66 -4.32 -0.51
C VAL A 192 13.61 -5.17 0.19
N TYR A 193 13.12 -6.20 -0.52
CA TYR A 193 12.16 -7.14 0.03
C TYR A 193 12.86 -8.46 0.41
N PRO A 194 13.07 -8.74 1.71
CA PRO A 194 13.89 -9.86 2.16
C PRO A 194 13.35 -11.24 1.72
N LYS A 195 12.03 -11.39 1.60
CA LYS A 195 11.37 -12.65 1.21
C LYS A 195 11.32 -12.86 -0.32
N ALA A 196 11.73 -11.89 -1.15
CA ALA A 196 11.58 -11.94 -2.60
C ALA A 196 12.12 -13.24 -3.23
N ARG A 197 13.35 -13.63 -2.89
CA ARG A 197 13.98 -14.84 -3.44
C ARG A 197 13.24 -16.12 -3.04
N ILE A 198 12.67 -16.16 -1.85
CA ILE A 198 11.92 -17.32 -1.34
C ILE A 198 10.61 -17.41 -2.10
N LEU A 199 9.87 -16.29 -2.21
CA LEU A 199 8.60 -16.23 -2.92
C LEU A 199 8.74 -16.56 -4.41
N ILE A 200 9.74 -16.02 -5.09
CA ILE A 200 10.03 -16.33 -6.49
C ILE A 200 10.28 -17.83 -6.67
N LYS A 201 11.04 -18.47 -5.76
CA LYS A 201 11.31 -19.90 -5.82
C LYS A 201 10.05 -20.74 -5.54
N GLN A 202 9.26 -20.36 -4.53
CA GLN A 202 8.04 -21.08 -4.15
C GLN A 202 6.94 -20.95 -5.19
N HIS A 203 6.84 -19.80 -5.87
CA HIS A 203 5.80 -19.47 -6.83
C HIS A 203 6.35 -19.21 -8.23
N ALA A 204 7.24 -20.13 -8.70
CA ALA A 204 7.95 -19.96 -9.97
C ALA A 204 7.01 -19.82 -11.18
N THR A 205 5.87 -20.52 -11.20
CA THR A 205 4.87 -20.40 -12.26
C THR A 205 4.28 -19.00 -12.31
N LEU A 206 3.84 -18.47 -11.17
CA LEU A 206 3.33 -17.11 -11.05
C LEU A 206 4.41 -16.09 -11.45
N PHE A 207 5.64 -16.25 -10.94
CA PHE A 207 6.75 -15.38 -11.29
C PHE A 207 7.00 -15.32 -12.80
N ASN A 208 7.03 -16.46 -13.50
CA ASN A 208 7.28 -16.49 -14.94
C ASN A 208 6.17 -15.75 -15.73
N VAL A 209 4.91 -15.87 -15.32
CA VAL A 209 3.81 -15.12 -15.93
C VAL A 209 3.96 -13.63 -15.69
N LEU A 210 4.28 -13.23 -14.46
CA LEU A 210 4.54 -11.82 -14.14
C LEU A 210 5.71 -11.28 -14.94
N GLU A 211 6.87 -11.96 -14.93
CA GLU A 211 8.08 -11.54 -15.64
C GLU A 211 7.81 -11.32 -17.13
N LYS A 212 7.17 -12.29 -17.81
CA LYS A 212 6.76 -12.19 -19.21
C LYS A 212 5.90 -10.94 -19.47
N ASN A 213 4.89 -10.70 -18.65
CA ASN A 213 3.97 -9.59 -18.85
C ASN A 213 4.61 -8.23 -18.51
N PHE A 214 5.61 -8.20 -17.64
CA PHE A 214 6.34 -6.99 -17.29
C PHE A 214 7.41 -6.59 -18.32
N GLU A 215 7.75 -7.44 -19.31
CA GLU A 215 8.69 -7.08 -20.38
C GLU A 215 8.26 -5.79 -21.08
N ILE A 216 6.97 -5.64 -21.40
CA ILE A 216 6.46 -4.41 -22.03
C ILE A 216 6.66 -3.17 -21.18
N ILE A 217 6.58 -3.30 -19.86
CA ILE A 217 6.80 -2.20 -18.91
C ILE A 217 8.29 -1.82 -18.89
N THR A 218 9.18 -2.81 -18.85
CA THR A 218 10.63 -2.58 -18.85
C THR A 218 11.07 -1.88 -20.13
N GLU A 219 10.50 -2.24 -21.27
CA GLU A 219 10.76 -1.58 -22.55
C GLU A 219 10.18 -0.16 -22.59
N LEU A 220 8.89 0.00 -22.24
CA LEU A 220 8.17 1.27 -22.35
C LEU A 220 8.78 2.38 -21.49
N PHE A 221 9.21 2.03 -20.28
CA PHE A 221 9.78 2.98 -19.32
C PHE A 221 11.30 2.92 -19.25
N SER A 222 11.94 2.03 -20.04
CA SER A 222 13.39 1.82 -20.05
C SER A 222 13.98 1.58 -18.64
N VAL A 223 13.29 0.78 -17.83
CA VAL A 223 13.67 0.45 -16.45
C VAL A 223 13.98 -1.03 -16.31
N GLN A 224 14.82 -1.36 -15.34
CA GLN A 224 15.02 -2.74 -14.87
C GLN A 224 14.24 -2.93 -13.57
N ILE A 225 13.34 -3.91 -13.53
CA ILE A 225 12.59 -4.24 -12.33
C ILE A 225 13.33 -5.36 -11.58
N PRO A 226 13.92 -5.07 -10.42
CA PRO A 226 14.70 -6.07 -9.69
C PRO A 226 13.81 -7.13 -9.04
N ALA A 227 14.42 -8.28 -8.72
CA ALA A 227 13.73 -9.40 -8.08
C ALA A 227 13.02 -9.03 -6.76
N SER A 228 13.53 -8.02 -6.03
CA SER A 228 12.88 -7.54 -4.81
C SER A 228 11.51 -6.90 -5.08
N GLU A 229 11.39 -6.08 -6.12
CA GLU A 229 10.10 -5.48 -6.52
C GLU A 229 9.17 -6.55 -7.09
N MET A 230 9.69 -7.49 -7.91
CA MET A 230 8.89 -8.60 -8.44
C MET A 230 8.39 -9.54 -7.34
N GLY A 231 9.20 -9.80 -6.31
CA GLY A 231 8.78 -10.59 -5.16
C GLY A 231 7.61 -9.96 -4.41
N TYR A 232 7.57 -8.65 -4.37
CA TYR A 232 6.45 -7.91 -3.80
C TYR A 232 5.20 -7.99 -4.69
N VAL A 233 5.34 -7.90 -6.02
CA VAL A 233 4.22 -8.10 -6.95
C VAL A 233 3.63 -9.51 -6.82
N ILE A 234 4.46 -10.54 -6.64
CA ILE A 234 3.99 -11.90 -6.33
C ILE A 234 3.06 -11.87 -5.12
N GLU A 235 3.45 -11.22 -4.03
CA GLU A 235 2.66 -11.16 -2.80
C GLU A 235 1.27 -10.53 -3.01
N ILE A 236 1.16 -9.53 -3.90
CA ILE A 236 -0.13 -8.93 -4.26
C ILE A 236 -1.06 -9.96 -4.91
N PHE A 237 -0.53 -10.85 -5.76
CA PHE A 237 -1.31 -11.84 -6.48
C PHE A 237 -1.63 -13.11 -5.68
N LEU A 238 -0.85 -13.46 -4.66
CA LEU A 238 -0.99 -14.71 -3.93
C LEU A 238 -2.40 -14.99 -3.41
N PRO A 239 -3.12 -14.03 -2.78
CA PRO A 239 -4.46 -14.30 -2.26
C PRO A 239 -5.46 -14.69 -3.35
N TYR A 240 -5.28 -14.17 -4.57
CA TYR A 240 -6.17 -14.42 -5.70
C TYR A 240 -5.77 -15.68 -6.49
N TYR A 241 -4.47 -15.96 -6.57
CA TYR A 241 -3.93 -17.11 -7.26
C TYR A 241 -4.26 -18.43 -6.54
N GLN A 242 -4.12 -18.46 -5.20
CA GLN A 242 -4.41 -19.66 -4.39
C GLN A 242 -5.90 -20.01 -4.37
N GLN A 243 -6.80 -19.04 -4.36
CA GLN A 243 -8.24 -19.30 -4.44
C GLN A 243 -8.65 -20.00 -5.73
N ASN A 244 -7.88 -19.81 -6.81
CA ASN A 244 -8.18 -20.39 -8.11
C ASN A 244 -7.66 -21.84 -8.25
N GLU A 245 -6.66 -22.25 -7.46
CA GLU A 245 -6.16 -23.63 -7.44
C GLU A 245 -7.04 -24.57 -6.60
N GLU A 246 -7.86 -24.01 -5.68
CA GLU A 246 -8.78 -24.77 -4.81
C GLU A 246 -10.20 -24.91 -5.39
N SER A 247 -10.49 -24.30 -6.55
CA SER A 247 -11.81 -24.30 -7.22
C SER A 247 -11.84 -25.21 -8.42
#